data_1348b5ac61db84c30f1574f412467f0d
#
_entry.id   1348b5ac61db84c30f1574f412467f0d
#
_cell.length_a   1.000
_cell.length_b   1.000
_cell.length_c   1.000
_cell.angle_alpha   90.00
_cell.angle_beta   90.00
_cell.angle_gamma   90.00
#
_symmetry.space_group_name_H-M   'P 1'
#
loop_
_entity.id
_entity.type
_entity.pdbx_description
1 polymer ?
#
loop_
_entity_poly.entity_id
_entity_poly.type
_entity_poly.pdbx_seq_one_letter_code
_entity_poly.pdbx_strand_id
1 'polypeptide(L)'
;MLRRSVRRFALSISLLTVIYTATVLIMDYQNGSRMQRNVSHKAQSGVKVNGVKRDSLENMEGIVVDGDHGFQKVLHRPSSSQNYFIAPNRIFHLDLKGAAPKMGYLLKLVPFIKQIGATGIMIEYEDMFPFTGKLSGVKAGNAYTLDELRRFLRVIQTHNLDIIPLVQTVGHLEYILKYPNFSKYREEERYPQVICLTDEGAVDLVQEALRQILNLHKDFAMKYFHIGADEVFQIGRCEKDRSYMVNNNVDTEFLLLRHIAKIAKFVKAQVPNKKVNVLIWHDMLVNLQAQNVLKHGLSNLVEPVVWNYMENLDDQLLPDFWQRLSSMFSYVWGASAYKVEFWKVQCADGPDQYASNVQHYLNNHISWLKQMNEHHSKFKQFRGIIVTGWQRFDHFAIICEVIPVGLLSAAVNMAVLKNGQYGSEVMRSVSQSLKCSSVLYFDKNSSPFIPQCSFPGVHVFHAVQTLHSTINSVEEQVFNDYQVRGWIARFNEKHLYTQAWYLDQVLYKVKSAEMQTVFYNDTVAEFVYVYVKPTLKRLEELSQRIDKLSELRIFPRRPFAVQEF
;
A
#
# COMPACT_ATOMS: atom_id res chain seq x y z
N MET A 1 -31.76 -11.58 42.34
CA MET A 1 -31.30 -12.92 41.94
C MET A 1 -30.48 -12.91 40.63
N LEU A 2 -30.76 -12.08 39.67
CA LEU A 2 -30.03 -12.03 38.37
C LEU A 2 -28.51 -11.72 38.49
N ARG A 3 -28.09 -10.82 39.37
CA ARG A 3 -26.65 -10.46 39.54
C ARG A 3 -25.74 -11.57 40.10
N ARG A 4 -26.30 -12.55 40.81
CA ARG A 4 -25.52 -13.71 41.31
C ARG A 4 -25.35 -14.79 40.24
N SER A 5 -26.30 -14.94 39.33
CA SER A 5 -26.25 -15.87 38.23
C SER A 5 -25.19 -15.45 37.21
N VAL A 6 -25.13 -14.17 36.85
CA VAL A 6 -24.15 -13.62 35.89
C VAL A 6 -22.71 -13.72 36.42
N ARG A 7 -22.48 -13.50 37.71
CA ARG A 7 -21.12 -13.69 38.29
C ARG A 7 -20.68 -15.15 38.36
N ARG A 8 -21.58 -16.09 38.57
CA ARG A 8 -21.24 -17.53 38.52
C ARG A 8 -20.96 -17.99 37.09
N PHE A 9 -21.67 -17.46 36.12
CA PHE A 9 -21.43 -17.74 34.69
C PHE A 9 -20.09 -17.17 34.22
N ALA A 10 -19.75 -15.95 34.60
CA ALA A 10 -18.45 -15.34 34.27
C ALA A 10 -17.25 -16.07 34.92
N LEU A 11 -17.39 -16.57 36.15
CA LEU A 11 -16.36 -17.37 36.80
C LEU A 11 -16.18 -18.75 36.19
N SER A 12 -17.26 -19.38 35.71
CA SER A 12 -17.16 -20.68 34.99
C SER A 12 -16.50 -20.53 33.64
N ILE A 13 -16.74 -19.43 32.92
CA ILE A 13 -16.07 -19.13 31.62
C ILE A 13 -14.58 -18.86 31.84
N SER A 14 -14.19 -18.13 32.87
CA SER A 14 -12.78 -17.87 33.20
C SER A 14 -12.02 -19.14 33.53
N LEU A 15 -12.64 -20.08 34.22
CA LEU A 15 -12.03 -21.37 34.59
C LEU A 15 -11.85 -22.27 33.36
N LEU A 16 -12.83 -22.31 32.46
CA LEU A 16 -12.74 -23.04 31.19
C LEU A 16 -11.68 -22.48 30.24
N THR A 17 -11.51 -21.16 30.23
CA THR A 17 -10.48 -20.51 29.42
C THR A 17 -9.06 -20.83 29.92
N VAL A 18 -8.85 -20.86 31.24
CA VAL A 18 -7.57 -21.26 31.85
C VAL A 18 -7.25 -22.73 31.56
N ILE A 19 -8.25 -23.61 31.64
CA ILE A 19 -8.07 -25.03 31.31
C ILE A 19 -7.75 -25.21 29.81
N TYR A 20 -8.43 -24.51 28.93
CA TYR A 20 -8.19 -24.61 27.48
C TYR A 20 -6.79 -24.09 27.08
N THR A 21 -6.37 -22.93 27.61
CA THR A 21 -5.01 -22.41 27.34
C THR A 21 -3.93 -23.33 27.91
N ALA A 22 -4.14 -23.93 29.09
CA ALA A 22 -3.24 -24.92 29.64
C ALA A 22 -3.18 -26.19 28.78
N THR A 23 -4.32 -26.63 28.22
CA THR A 23 -4.38 -27.83 27.37
C THR A 23 -3.69 -27.58 26.01
N VAL A 24 -3.85 -26.41 25.40
CA VAL A 24 -3.16 -26.03 24.16
C VAL A 24 -1.65 -25.93 24.39
N LEU A 25 -1.21 -25.30 25.46
CA LEU A 25 0.22 -25.22 25.81
C LEU A 25 0.84 -26.62 26.08
N ILE A 26 0.09 -27.54 26.70
CA ILE A 26 0.53 -28.93 26.92
C ILE A 26 0.58 -29.71 25.60
N MET A 27 -0.36 -29.49 24.68
CA MET A 27 -0.35 -30.12 23.36
C MET A 27 0.81 -29.60 22.50
N ASP A 28 1.10 -28.32 22.50
CA ASP A 28 2.24 -27.75 21.81
C ASP A 28 3.58 -28.23 22.39
N TYR A 29 3.67 -28.32 23.71
CA TYR A 29 4.85 -28.89 24.37
C TYR A 29 5.04 -30.38 24.03
N GLN A 30 3.94 -31.16 23.98
CA GLN A 30 3.99 -32.60 23.61
C GLN A 30 4.30 -32.80 22.11
N ASN A 31 3.81 -31.92 21.23
CA ASN A 31 4.13 -31.98 19.80
C ASN A 31 5.58 -31.53 19.52
N GLY A 32 6.08 -30.52 20.21
CA GLY A 32 7.48 -30.12 20.14
C GLY A 32 8.43 -31.24 20.64
N SER A 33 8.07 -31.91 21.72
CA SER A 33 8.86 -33.07 22.25
C SER A 33 8.74 -34.32 21.39
N ARG A 34 7.65 -34.55 20.65
CA ARG A 34 7.52 -35.64 19.66
C ARG A 34 8.36 -35.35 18.40
N MET A 35 8.43 -34.09 17.96
CA MET A 35 9.30 -33.70 16.85
C MET A 35 10.78 -33.89 17.19
N GLN A 36 11.22 -33.52 18.38
CA GLN A 36 12.59 -33.79 18.83
C GLN A 36 12.92 -35.28 18.97
N ARG A 37 11.98 -36.14 19.41
CA ARG A 37 12.21 -37.60 19.49
C ARG A 37 12.25 -38.26 18.11
N ASN A 38 11.48 -37.79 17.15
CA ASN A 38 11.52 -38.32 15.78
C ASN A 38 12.79 -37.93 15.00
N VAL A 39 13.42 -36.81 15.34
CA VAL A 39 14.72 -36.42 14.78
C VAL A 39 15.85 -37.29 15.35
N SER A 40 15.81 -37.68 16.64
CA SER A 40 16.83 -38.51 17.25
C SER A 40 16.77 -40.00 16.83
N HIS A 41 15.60 -40.52 16.46
CA HIS A 41 15.45 -41.92 16.00
C HIS A 41 15.79 -42.11 14.52
N LYS A 42 15.80 -41.09 13.68
CA LYS A 42 16.25 -41.19 12.28
C LYS A 42 17.77 -41.14 12.09
N ALA A 43 18.50 -40.76 13.11
CA ALA A 43 19.98 -40.70 13.07
C ALA A 43 20.68 -42.03 13.35
N GLN A 44 19.97 -43.12 13.68
CA GLN A 44 20.55 -44.40 14.04
C GLN A 44 20.28 -45.57 13.09
N SER A 45 19.60 -45.37 11.96
CA SER A 45 19.45 -46.43 10.95
C SER A 45 20.43 -46.22 9.79
N GLY A 46 21.64 -46.73 9.97
CA GLY A 46 22.65 -46.75 8.93
C GLY A 46 22.28 -47.77 7.83
N VAL A 47 22.04 -47.27 6.63
CA VAL A 47 21.98 -48.12 5.43
C VAL A 47 23.36 -48.14 4.78
N LYS A 48 24.01 -49.30 4.78
CA LYS A 48 25.18 -49.58 3.96
C LYS A 48 24.77 -49.63 2.50
N VAL A 49 25.33 -48.75 1.68
CA VAL A 49 25.27 -48.86 0.21
C VAL A 49 26.66 -49.21 -0.31
N ASN A 50 26.73 -50.37 -0.98
CA ASN A 50 27.92 -50.85 -1.63
C ASN A 50 28.29 -50.07 -2.88
N GLY A 51 29.57 -49.87 -3.06
CA GLY A 51 30.41 -49.49 -4.17
C GLY A 51 29.80 -49.08 -5.51
N VAL A 52 30.05 -47.84 -5.89
CA VAL A 52 30.15 -47.43 -7.28
C VAL A 52 31.50 -46.70 -7.45
N LYS A 53 32.21 -47.07 -8.51
CA LYS A 53 33.57 -46.67 -8.86
C LYS A 53 33.71 -45.15 -9.00
N ARG A 54 34.79 -44.61 -8.43
CA ARG A 54 35.36 -43.32 -8.76
C ARG A 54 35.91 -43.38 -10.18
N ASP A 55 35.29 -42.67 -11.09
CA ASP A 55 35.93 -42.05 -12.28
C ASP A 55 34.90 -41.14 -12.94
N SER A 56 35.31 -39.90 -13.16
CA SER A 56 34.58 -38.77 -13.81
C SER A 56 33.87 -37.76 -12.87
N LEU A 57 34.65 -37.05 -12.06
CA LEU A 57 34.24 -35.83 -11.39
C LEU A 57 35.39 -34.79 -11.39
N GLU A 58 35.81 -34.42 -12.57
CA GLU A 58 36.56 -33.20 -12.80
C GLU A 58 35.76 -32.37 -13.80
N ASN A 59 34.90 -31.49 -13.28
CA ASN A 59 34.37 -30.28 -13.89
C ASN A 59 33.00 -29.90 -13.30
N MET A 60 32.98 -29.70 -12.00
CA MET A 60 31.89 -28.97 -11.32
C MET A 60 32.46 -28.19 -10.14
N GLU A 61 33.17 -27.09 -10.45
CA GLU A 61 33.44 -26.08 -9.45
C GLU A 61 32.18 -25.22 -9.26
N GLY A 62 31.67 -25.16 -8.03
CA GLY A 62 30.79 -24.08 -7.61
C GLY A 62 29.41 -24.40 -7.07
N ILE A 63 29.21 -25.55 -6.42
CA ILE A 63 28.01 -25.72 -5.59
C ILE A 63 28.43 -25.71 -4.11
N VAL A 64 28.30 -24.57 -3.48
CA VAL A 64 28.29 -24.49 -2.02
C VAL A 64 26.88 -24.85 -1.58
N VAL A 65 26.71 -26.06 -1.07
CA VAL A 65 25.48 -26.47 -0.38
C VAL A 65 25.57 -25.91 1.03
N ASP A 66 24.96 -24.76 1.26
CA ASP A 66 24.67 -24.30 2.60
C ASP A 66 23.28 -24.86 2.98
N GLY A 67 23.21 -25.52 4.13
CA GLY A 67 22.07 -26.34 4.52
C GLY A 67 20.86 -25.56 4.99
N ASP A 68 20.22 -24.80 4.11
CA ASP A 68 18.93 -24.19 4.35
C ASP A 68 17.99 -24.45 3.17
N HIS A 69 16.96 -25.20 3.46
CA HIS A 69 16.00 -25.70 2.48
C HIS A 69 15.18 -24.56 1.85
N GLY A 70 15.19 -24.43 0.54
CA GLY A 70 14.05 -23.89 -0.18
C GLY A 70 14.26 -22.73 -1.16
N PHE A 71 15.45 -22.12 -1.32
CA PHE A 71 15.63 -20.91 -2.11
C PHE A 71 16.20 -21.09 -3.55
N GLN A 72 16.09 -22.24 -4.16
CA GLN A 72 16.81 -22.54 -5.41
C GLN A 72 15.97 -22.61 -6.67
N LYS A 73 14.93 -21.84 -6.88
CA LYS A 73 14.26 -21.94 -8.19
C LYS A 73 13.72 -20.68 -8.87
N VAL A 74 14.09 -19.48 -8.55
CA VAL A 74 13.72 -18.30 -9.39
C VAL A 74 14.72 -17.12 -9.32
N LEU A 75 15.92 -17.30 -8.84
CA LEU A 75 16.92 -16.26 -8.95
C LEU A 75 17.94 -16.63 -10.02
N HIS A 76 17.81 -16.13 -11.24
CA HIS A 76 18.95 -15.99 -12.13
C HIS A 76 20.03 -15.21 -11.36
N ARG A 77 21.06 -15.88 -10.83
CA ARG A 77 22.31 -15.20 -10.49
C ARG A 77 22.84 -14.61 -11.79
N PRO A 78 23.02 -13.29 -11.89
CA PRO A 78 23.81 -12.76 -12.98
C PRO A 78 25.24 -13.26 -12.74
N SER A 79 25.75 -13.98 -13.70
CA SER A 79 27.17 -14.31 -13.77
C SER A 79 27.96 -13.01 -13.89
N SER A 80 28.96 -12.83 -13.02
CA SER A 80 29.96 -11.76 -13.01
C SER A 80 29.47 -10.33 -12.70
N SER A 81 30.03 -9.72 -11.71
CA SER A 81 30.23 -8.27 -11.38
C SER A 81 29.58 -7.22 -12.33
N GLN A 82 28.32 -7.34 -12.69
CA GLN A 82 27.58 -6.26 -13.28
C GLN A 82 27.23 -5.26 -12.16
N ASN A 83 27.84 -4.09 -12.20
CA ASN A 83 27.41 -2.96 -11.38
C ASN A 83 26.02 -2.55 -11.85
N TYR A 84 24.99 -2.97 -11.11
CA TYR A 84 23.62 -2.53 -11.36
C TYR A 84 23.51 -1.02 -11.19
N PHE A 85 22.70 -0.39 -12.05
CA PHE A 85 22.37 1.01 -11.89
C PHE A 85 21.61 1.22 -10.58
N ILE A 86 22.14 2.03 -9.68
CA ILE A 86 21.47 2.43 -8.45
C ILE A 86 20.91 3.83 -8.63
N ALA A 87 19.59 3.96 -8.56
CA ALA A 87 18.93 5.25 -8.67
C ALA A 87 19.42 6.21 -7.56
N PRO A 88 19.89 7.43 -7.92
CA PRO A 88 20.43 8.36 -6.94
C PRO A 88 19.40 8.84 -5.92
N ASN A 89 18.14 8.98 -6.36
CA ASN A 89 17.05 9.37 -5.49
C ASN A 89 16.09 8.17 -5.27
N ARG A 90 15.79 7.89 -4.01
CA ARG A 90 14.82 6.88 -3.56
C ARG A 90 13.86 7.58 -2.62
N ILE A 91 12.67 7.87 -3.13
CA ILE A 91 11.70 8.76 -2.49
C ILE A 91 10.59 7.93 -1.85
N PHE A 92 10.36 8.15 -0.57
CA PHE A 92 9.25 7.55 0.17
C PHE A 92 8.01 8.43 0.00
N HIS A 93 6.90 7.87 -0.46
CA HIS A 93 5.65 8.60 -0.63
C HIS A 93 4.75 8.48 0.61
N LEU A 94 4.29 9.64 1.07
CA LEU A 94 3.27 9.80 2.09
C LEU A 94 2.00 10.33 1.45
N ASP A 95 1.04 9.45 1.24
CA ASP A 95 -0.33 9.80 0.91
C ASP A 95 -1.09 10.11 2.21
N LEU A 96 -1.62 11.33 2.32
CA LEU A 96 -2.35 11.78 3.51
C LEU A 96 -3.88 11.82 3.28
N LYS A 97 -4.33 11.43 2.08
CA LYS A 97 -5.75 11.49 1.70
C LYS A 97 -6.63 10.61 2.61
N GLY A 98 -7.47 11.27 3.38
CA GLY A 98 -8.55 10.66 4.16
C GLY A 98 -8.16 9.70 5.29
N ALA A 99 -6.87 9.40 5.51
CA ALA A 99 -6.38 8.51 6.56
C ALA A 99 -5.02 8.95 7.11
N ALA A 100 -4.83 10.25 7.22
CA ALA A 100 -3.59 10.85 7.65
C ALA A 100 -3.23 10.44 9.10
N PRO A 101 -1.98 10.05 9.37
CA PRO A 101 -1.52 9.80 10.72
C PRO A 101 -1.46 11.09 11.55
N LYS A 102 -1.55 10.97 12.86
CA LYS A 102 -1.29 12.11 13.75
C LYS A 102 0.15 12.61 13.58
N MET A 103 0.35 13.92 13.72
CA MET A 103 1.66 14.55 13.57
C MET A 103 2.73 13.91 14.47
N GLY A 104 2.38 13.54 15.70
CA GLY A 104 3.30 12.86 16.62
C GLY A 104 3.84 11.52 16.09
N TYR A 105 3.06 10.81 15.26
CA TYR A 105 3.53 9.60 14.58
C TYR A 105 4.42 9.94 13.39
N LEU A 106 4.04 10.91 12.55
CA LEU A 106 4.85 11.33 11.40
C LEU A 106 6.26 11.77 11.81
N LEU A 107 6.39 12.49 12.92
CA LEU A 107 7.69 12.90 13.45
C LEU A 107 8.56 11.70 13.86
N LYS A 108 7.98 10.61 14.34
CA LYS A 108 8.69 9.36 14.66
C LYS A 108 9.02 8.54 13.39
N LEU A 109 8.23 8.72 12.34
CA LEU A 109 8.39 8.00 11.09
C LEU A 109 9.59 8.52 10.26
N VAL A 110 9.89 9.83 10.30
CA VAL A 110 10.97 10.44 9.50
C VAL A 110 12.35 9.79 9.73
N PRO A 111 12.85 9.62 10.96
CA PRO A 111 14.13 8.95 11.18
C PRO A 111 14.13 7.49 10.69
N PHE A 112 13.01 6.79 10.81
CA PHE A 112 12.87 5.44 10.28
C PHE A 112 12.96 5.42 8.74
N ILE A 113 12.26 6.33 8.05
CA ILE A 113 12.35 6.47 6.58
C ILE A 113 13.81 6.68 6.14
N LYS A 114 14.55 7.52 6.84
CA LYS A 114 15.99 7.72 6.58
C LYS A 114 16.79 6.44 6.81
N GLN A 115 16.53 5.75 7.90
CA GLN A 115 17.23 4.51 8.29
C GLN A 115 17.06 3.41 7.23
N ILE A 116 15.87 3.23 6.67
CA ILE A 116 15.63 2.21 5.64
C ILE A 116 16.24 2.55 4.27
N GLY A 117 16.81 3.75 4.09
CA GLY A 117 17.58 4.10 2.90
C GLY A 117 16.93 5.08 1.93
N ALA A 118 15.83 5.71 2.32
CA ALA A 118 15.24 6.79 1.53
C ALA A 118 16.17 8.02 1.48
N THR A 119 16.12 8.75 0.37
CA THR A 119 16.83 10.01 0.14
C THR A 119 15.90 11.22 0.22
N GLY A 120 14.59 11.01 0.19
CA GLY A 120 13.59 12.06 0.29
C GLY A 120 12.21 11.53 0.60
N ILE A 121 11.28 12.44 0.85
CA ILE A 121 9.87 12.17 1.12
C ILE A 121 9.04 12.99 0.13
N MET A 122 8.13 12.32 -0.58
CA MET A 122 7.06 12.95 -1.35
C MET A 122 5.81 13.00 -0.49
N ILE A 123 5.14 14.14 -0.44
CA ILE A 123 3.98 14.37 0.44
C ILE A 123 2.80 14.82 -0.41
N GLU A 124 1.75 14.00 -0.42
CA GLU A 124 0.45 14.34 -1.00
C GLU A 124 -0.51 14.76 0.11
N TYR A 125 -0.81 16.05 0.16
CA TYR A 125 -1.55 16.64 1.29
C TYR A 125 -3.06 16.50 1.18
N GLU A 126 -3.62 16.76 -0.02
CA GLU A 126 -5.04 16.95 -0.27
C GLU A 126 -5.72 17.84 0.81
N ASP A 127 -6.84 17.40 1.38
CA ASP A 127 -7.61 18.14 2.38
C ASP A 127 -6.97 18.19 3.78
N MET A 128 -5.86 17.46 3.99
CA MET A 128 -5.06 17.59 5.22
C MET A 128 -4.20 18.87 5.25
N PHE A 129 -4.05 19.57 4.12
CA PHE A 129 -3.44 20.88 4.11
C PHE A 129 -4.39 21.93 4.71
N PRO A 130 -3.91 22.85 5.59
CA PRO A 130 -4.74 23.85 6.25
C PRO A 130 -5.07 25.04 5.34
N PHE A 131 -5.79 24.77 4.26
CA PHE A 131 -6.19 25.80 3.29
C PHE A 131 -6.93 26.98 3.92
N THR A 132 -6.72 28.15 3.34
CA THR A 132 -7.31 29.43 3.78
C THR A 132 -8.02 30.15 2.62
N GLY A 133 -8.66 31.29 2.91
CA GLY A 133 -9.34 32.11 1.91
C GLY A 133 -10.45 31.34 1.20
N LYS A 134 -10.49 31.39 -0.14
CA LYS A 134 -11.52 30.73 -0.94
C LYS A 134 -11.49 29.18 -0.80
N LEU A 135 -10.37 28.61 -0.39
CA LEU A 135 -10.19 27.17 -0.16
C LEU A 135 -10.39 26.76 1.31
N SER A 136 -10.77 27.66 2.21
CA SER A 136 -10.89 27.34 3.64
C SER A 136 -11.86 26.20 3.96
N GLY A 137 -12.90 26.03 3.14
CA GLY A 137 -13.87 24.93 3.27
C GLY A 137 -13.39 23.59 2.74
N VAL A 138 -12.25 23.54 2.04
CA VAL A 138 -11.68 22.28 1.48
C VAL A 138 -10.97 21.47 2.54
N LYS A 139 -10.35 22.12 3.54
CA LYS A 139 -9.58 21.42 4.57
C LYS A 139 -10.45 20.48 5.40
N ALA A 140 -9.93 19.31 5.70
CA ALA A 140 -10.54 18.34 6.61
C ALA A 140 -10.71 18.92 8.03
N GLY A 141 -11.69 18.41 8.79
CA GLY A 141 -11.92 18.84 10.16
C GLY A 141 -10.74 18.57 11.10
N ASN A 142 -9.90 17.61 10.77
CA ASN A 142 -8.67 17.21 11.46
C ASN A 142 -7.40 17.57 10.68
N ALA A 143 -7.48 18.51 9.72
CA ALA A 143 -6.32 18.98 8.96
C ALA A 143 -5.19 19.46 9.88
N TYR A 144 -3.95 19.25 9.45
CA TYR A 144 -2.80 19.74 10.19
C TYR A 144 -2.78 21.27 10.25
N THR A 145 -2.17 21.81 11.30
CA THR A 145 -1.86 23.24 11.38
C THR A 145 -0.60 23.57 10.59
N LEU A 146 -0.46 24.85 10.18
CA LEU A 146 0.77 25.30 9.51
C LEU A 146 2.02 25.09 10.37
N ASP A 147 1.90 25.24 11.69
CA ASP A 147 3.04 25.06 12.61
C ASP A 147 3.44 23.58 12.74
N GLU A 148 2.47 22.66 12.76
CA GLU A 148 2.74 21.22 12.68
C GLU A 148 3.46 20.86 11.38
N LEU A 149 2.98 21.36 10.24
CA LEU A 149 3.62 21.11 8.95
C LEU A 149 5.02 21.72 8.88
N ARG A 150 5.23 22.96 9.35
CA ARG A 150 6.58 23.54 9.43
C ARG A 150 7.52 22.72 10.29
N ARG A 151 7.02 22.24 11.44
CA ARG A 151 7.80 21.35 12.32
C ARG A 151 8.15 20.05 11.60
N PHE A 152 7.21 19.44 10.91
CA PHE A 152 7.42 18.21 10.16
C PHE A 152 8.47 18.40 9.05
N LEU A 153 8.36 19.43 8.24
CA LEU A 153 9.31 19.75 7.18
C LEU A 153 10.72 20.03 7.72
N ARG A 154 10.84 20.71 8.87
CA ARG A 154 12.14 20.88 9.54
C ARG A 154 12.75 19.55 9.94
N VAL A 155 11.96 18.63 10.50
CA VAL A 155 12.45 17.30 10.89
C VAL A 155 12.90 16.51 9.65
N ILE A 156 12.19 16.56 8.53
CA ILE A 156 12.63 15.95 7.27
C ILE A 156 13.99 16.53 6.86
N GLN A 157 14.13 17.84 6.87
CA GLN A 157 15.36 18.53 6.48
C GLN A 157 16.54 18.21 7.41
N THR A 158 16.34 18.14 8.74
CA THR A 158 17.39 17.79 9.71
C THR A 158 17.91 16.35 9.54
N HIS A 159 17.12 15.48 8.91
CA HIS A 159 17.55 14.12 8.55
C HIS A 159 18.17 14.04 7.15
N ASN A 160 18.46 15.17 6.51
CA ASN A 160 19.01 15.22 5.15
C ASN A 160 18.17 14.41 4.16
N LEU A 161 16.85 14.62 4.19
CA LEU A 161 15.90 14.08 3.23
C LEU A 161 15.37 15.20 2.34
N ASP A 162 15.32 14.96 1.04
CA ASP A 162 14.68 15.88 0.10
C ASP A 162 13.16 15.92 0.34
N ILE A 163 12.56 17.08 0.14
CA ILE A 163 11.12 17.31 0.31
C ILE A 163 10.52 17.53 -1.08
N ILE A 164 9.50 16.73 -1.42
CA ILE A 164 8.79 16.82 -2.70
C ILE A 164 7.29 16.95 -2.40
N PRO A 165 6.69 18.14 -2.51
CA PRO A 165 5.25 18.26 -2.47
C PRO A 165 4.64 17.66 -3.73
N LEU A 166 3.54 16.91 -3.58
CA LEU A 166 2.68 16.47 -4.67
C LEU A 166 1.33 17.14 -4.53
N VAL A 167 0.86 17.74 -5.61
CA VAL A 167 -0.46 18.38 -5.71
C VAL A 167 -1.09 17.98 -7.03
N GLN A 168 -2.26 17.39 -6.98
CA GLN A 168 -3.05 17.09 -8.16
C GLN A 168 -3.56 18.36 -8.81
N THR A 169 -3.48 18.45 -10.14
CA THR A 169 -3.75 19.71 -10.87
C THR A 169 -4.71 19.59 -12.05
N VAL A 170 -5.13 18.37 -12.39
CA VAL A 170 -6.09 18.11 -13.48
C VAL A 170 -7.14 17.09 -13.05
N GLY A 171 -6.75 15.82 -12.91
CA GLY A 171 -7.51 14.73 -12.29
C GLY A 171 -7.30 14.68 -10.78
N HIS A 172 -7.98 13.74 -10.12
CA HIS A 172 -7.91 13.51 -8.68
C HIS A 172 -8.13 14.77 -7.81
N LEU A 173 -9.04 15.64 -8.28
CA LEU A 173 -9.39 16.89 -7.58
C LEU A 173 -10.67 16.77 -6.75
N GLU A 174 -11.08 15.54 -6.42
CA GLU A 174 -12.30 15.26 -5.65
C GLU A 174 -12.31 16.02 -4.33
N TYR A 175 -11.15 16.15 -3.67
CA TYR A 175 -11.04 16.85 -2.38
C TYR A 175 -11.42 18.35 -2.47
N ILE A 176 -11.33 18.96 -3.66
CA ILE A 176 -11.80 20.32 -3.94
C ILE A 176 -13.20 20.30 -4.57
N LEU A 177 -13.36 19.52 -5.64
CA LEU A 177 -14.53 19.58 -6.51
C LEU A 177 -15.79 18.94 -5.91
N LYS A 178 -15.67 18.17 -4.81
CA LYS A 178 -16.81 17.62 -4.07
C LYS A 178 -17.73 18.68 -3.48
N TYR A 179 -17.24 19.89 -3.24
CA TYR A 179 -18.01 20.95 -2.60
C TYR A 179 -18.92 21.69 -3.58
N PRO A 180 -20.16 22.06 -3.17
CA PRO A 180 -21.12 22.75 -4.05
C PRO A 180 -20.58 24.03 -4.67
N ASN A 181 -19.81 24.79 -3.92
CA ASN A 181 -19.23 26.08 -4.40
C ASN A 181 -18.27 25.91 -5.59
N PHE A 182 -17.73 24.71 -5.78
CA PHE A 182 -16.75 24.39 -6.82
C PHE A 182 -17.31 23.45 -7.89
N SER A 183 -18.55 22.95 -7.74
CA SER A 183 -19.16 22.01 -8.71
C SER A 183 -19.22 22.57 -10.13
N LYS A 184 -19.40 23.87 -10.28
CA LYS A 184 -19.41 24.59 -11.59
C LYS A 184 -18.08 24.51 -12.34
N TYR A 185 -17.00 24.12 -11.69
CA TYR A 185 -15.66 23.99 -12.27
C TYR A 185 -15.34 22.56 -12.74
N ARG A 186 -16.26 21.62 -12.51
CA ARG A 186 -16.08 20.23 -12.95
C ARG A 186 -16.09 20.16 -14.47
N GLU A 187 -15.31 19.24 -14.99
CA GLU A 187 -15.32 18.87 -16.40
C GLU A 187 -16.61 18.14 -16.79
N GLU A 188 -17.06 17.25 -15.92
CA GLU A 188 -18.37 16.57 -15.99
C GLU A 188 -19.14 16.85 -14.69
N GLU A 189 -20.35 17.36 -14.79
CA GLU A 189 -21.13 17.82 -13.64
C GLU A 189 -21.28 16.76 -12.54
N ARG A 190 -21.49 15.51 -12.94
CA ARG A 190 -21.70 14.38 -12.02
C ARG A 190 -20.44 13.87 -11.36
N TYR A 191 -19.26 14.13 -11.93
CA TYR A 191 -18.00 13.55 -11.49
C TYR A 191 -17.03 14.64 -11.01
N PRO A 192 -16.74 14.71 -9.71
CA PRO A 192 -15.90 15.77 -9.14
C PRO A 192 -14.39 15.48 -9.26
N GLN A 193 -13.96 14.75 -10.28
CA GLN A 193 -12.59 14.31 -10.45
C GLN A 193 -11.72 15.31 -11.22
N VAL A 194 -12.23 15.83 -12.34
CA VAL A 194 -11.47 16.63 -13.30
C VAL A 194 -12.04 18.04 -13.39
N ILE A 195 -11.16 19.05 -13.52
CA ILE A 195 -11.57 20.43 -13.76
C ILE A 195 -11.77 20.72 -15.24
N CYS A 196 -12.65 21.67 -15.55
CA CYS A 196 -12.81 22.27 -16.88
C CYS A 196 -11.55 23.08 -17.23
N LEU A 197 -10.75 22.63 -18.20
CA LEU A 197 -9.37 23.10 -18.44
C LEU A 197 -9.30 24.50 -19.03
N THR A 198 -10.36 24.97 -19.67
CA THR A 198 -10.45 26.34 -20.24
C THR A 198 -11.23 27.30 -19.36
N ASP A 199 -11.81 26.83 -18.25
CA ASP A 199 -12.41 27.72 -17.26
C ASP A 199 -11.32 28.39 -16.41
N GLU A 200 -11.17 29.71 -16.58
CA GLU A 200 -10.15 30.48 -15.84
C GLU A 200 -10.35 30.39 -14.32
N GLY A 201 -11.61 30.37 -13.85
CA GLY A 201 -11.90 30.22 -12.43
C GLY A 201 -11.51 28.86 -11.86
N ALA A 202 -11.65 27.77 -12.67
CA ALA A 202 -11.19 26.45 -12.31
C ALA A 202 -9.66 26.40 -12.22
N VAL A 203 -8.98 26.94 -13.21
CA VAL A 203 -7.51 27.02 -13.23
C VAL A 203 -6.98 27.88 -12.07
N ASP A 204 -7.63 29.02 -11.80
CA ASP A 204 -7.31 29.89 -10.66
C ASP A 204 -7.50 29.19 -9.30
N LEU A 205 -8.45 28.29 -9.20
CA LEU A 205 -8.69 27.50 -7.99
C LEU A 205 -7.51 26.56 -7.71
N VAL A 206 -7.05 25.86 -8.74
CA VAL A 206 -5.86 24.97 -8.67
C VAL A 206 -4.59 25.79 -8.40
N GLN A 207 -4.41 26.92 -9.07
CA GLN A 207 -3.26 27.79 -8.82
C GLN A 207 -3.25 28.36 -7.39
N GLU A 208 -4.41 28.60 -6.79
CA GLU A 208 -4.49 29.03 -5.40
C GLU A 208 -4.06 27.91 -4.44
N ALA A 209 -4.47 26.66 -4.68
CA ALA A 209 -4.01 25.52 -3.90
C ALA A 209 -2.48 25.36 -4.00
N LEU A 210 -1.94 25.42 -5.22
CA LEU A 210 -0.51 25.41 -5.47
C LEU A 210 0.22 26.54 -4.75
N ARG A 211 -0.31 27.76 -4.81
CA ARG A 211 0.30 28.95 -4.17
C ARG A 211 0.41 28.78 -2.66
N GLN A 212 -0.63 28.28 -2.01
CA GLN A 212 -0.62 28.08 -0.56
C GLN A 212 0.39 27.01 -0.14
N ILE A 213 0.46 25.90 -0.86
CA ILE A 213 1.43 24.83 -0.60
C ILE A 213 2.86 25.29 -0.88
N LEU A 214 3.10 25.95 -2.02
CA LEU A 214 4.40 26.53 -2.36
C LEU A 214 4.87 27.56 -1.32
N ASN A 215 3.96 28.38 -0.79
CA ASN A 215 4.26 29.36 0.27
C ASN A 215 4.74 28.69 1.57
N LEU A 216 4.20 27.52 1.92
CA LEU A 216 4.73 26.74 3.05
C LEU A 216 6.14 26.23 2.75
N HIS A 217 6.37 25.72 1.54
CA HIS A 217 7.61 25.05 1.16
C HIS A 217 8.75 26.00 0.75
N LYS A 218 8.48 27.28 0.49
CA LYS A 218 9.51 28.25 0.05
C LYS A 218 10.68 28.41 1.04
N ASP A 219 10.42 28.17 2.32
CA ASP A 219 11.42 28.31 3.39
C ASP A 219 12.31 27.07 3.53
N PHE A 220 12.03 25.99 2.79
CA PHE A 220 12.73 24.72 2.81
C PHE A 220 13.48 24.45 1.51
N ALA A 221 14.49 23.59 1.55
CA ALA A 221 15.20 23.14 0.35
C ALA A 221 14.27 22.25 -0.48
N MET A 222 13.78 22.76 -1.60
CA MET A 222 12.87 22.07 -2.52
C MET A 222 13.52 22.01 -3.90
N LYS A 223 13.95 20.80 -4.33
CA LYS A 223 14.53 20.54 -5.65
C LYS A 223 13.49 20.14 -6.67
N TYR A 224 12.41 19.53 -6.22
CA TYR A 224 11.37 18.91 -7.04
C TYR A 224 9.98 19.31 -6.51
N PHE A 225 9.04 19.42 -7.42
CA PHE A 225 7.62 19.61 -7.14
C PHE A 225 6.79 18.75 -8.08
N HIS A 226 5.89 17.93 -7.58
CA HIS A 226 5.07 17.03 -8.40
C HIS A 226 3.69 17.64 -8.62
N ILE A 227 3.24 17.71 -9.88
CA ILE A 227 1.95 18.31 -10.24
C ILE A 227 0.84 17.28 -10.52
N GLY A 228 1.07 16.00 -10.25
CA GLY A 228 0.11 14.92 -10.50
C GLY A 228 -0.17 14.72 -11.97
N ALA A 229 -1.42 14.99 -12.39
CA ALA A 229 -1.94 14.95 -13.75
C ALA A 229 -2.00 13.54 -14.36
N ASP A 230 -2.26 12.53 -13.53
CA ASP A 230 -2.57 11.17 -13.89
C ASP A 230 -4.06 10.93 -14.04
N GLU A 231 -4.42 9.85 -14.73
CA GLU A 231 -5.77 9.30 -14.85
C GLU A 231 -6.87 10.31 -15.23
N VAL A 232 -6.53 11.22 -16.12
CA VAL A 232 -7.48 12.25 -16.59
C VAL A 232 -8.38 11.67 -17.68
N PHE A 233 -9.44 10.95 -17.27
CA PHE A 233 -10.33 10.25 -18.21
C PHE A 233 -11.40 11.12 -18.86
N GLN A 234 -11.63 12.33 -18.32
CA GLN A 234 -12.69 13.23 -18.78
C GLN A 234 -12.05 14.55 -19.21
N ILE A 235 -11.97 14.79 -20.52
CA ILE A 235 -11.51 16.06 -21.10
C ILE A 235 -12.44 16.45 -22.24
N GLY A 236 -12.74 17.73 -22.40
CA GLY A 236 -13.58 18.25 -23.45
C GLY A 236 -15.08 17.97 -23.23
N ARG A 237 -15.52 17.77 -21.98
CA ARG A 237 -16.90 17.50 -21.60
C ARG A 237 -17.66 18.75 -21.15
N CYS A 238 -17.01 19.69 -20.47
CA CYS A 238 -17.63 20.94 -20.08
C CYS A 238 -17.91 21.82 -21.31
N GLU A 239 -18.87 22.73 -21.21
CA GLU A 239 -19.26 23.60 -22.31
C GLU A 239 -18.13 24.51 -22.79
N LYS A 240 -17.33 25.03 -21.86
CA LYS A 240 -16.20 25.92 -22.18
C LYS A 240 -15.11 25.20 -22.96
N ASP A 241 -14.77 23.97 -22.57
CA ASP A 241 -13.77 23.16 -23.26
C ASP A 241 -14.26 22.79 -24.67
N ARG A 242 -15.51 22.36 -24.80
CA ARG A 242 -16.12 22.10 -26.13
C ARG A 242 -16.10 23.33 -27.03
N SER A 243 -16.55 24.45 -26.52
CA SER A 243 -16.57 25.71 -27.26
C SER A 243 -15.16 26.14 -27.66
N TYR A 244 -14.18 26.01 -26.76
CA TYR A 244 -12.80 26.35 -27.03
C TYR A 244 -12.21 25.44 -28.14
N MET A 245 -12.46 24.13 -28.08
CA MET A 245 -11.97 23.18 -29.08
C MET A 245 -12.54 23.50 -30.47
N VAL A 246 -13.84 23.77 -30.57
CA VAL A 246 -14.49 24.11 -31.85
C VAL A 246 -13.95 25.44 -32.39
N ASN A 247 -13.90 26.48 -31.57
CA ASN A 247 -13.50 27.83 -32.01
C ASN A 247 -12.03 27.94 -32.42
N ASN A 248 -11.17 27.06 -31.88
CA ASN A 248 -9.73 27.07 -32.15
C ASN A 248 -9.27 25.89 -33.01
N ASN A 249 -10.18 25.01 -33.42
CA ASN A 249 -9.90 23.80 -34.18
C ASN A 249 -8.79 22.95 -33.53
N VAL A 250 -8.96 22.64 -32.23
CA VAL A 250 -8.03 21.85 -31.43
C VAL A 250 -8.76 20.70 -30.73
N ASP A 251 -8.02 19.68 -30.32
CA ASP A 251 -8.52 18.49 -29.67
C ASP A 251 -8.29 18.51 -28.15
N THR A 252 -8.68 17.42 -27.48
CA THR A 252 -8.49 17.22 -26.02
C THR A 252 -7.02 17.11 -25.65
N GLU A 253 -6.17 16.55 -26.50
CA GLU A 253 -4.72 16.47 -26.31
C GLU A 253 -4.13 17.88 -26.17
N PHE A 254 -4.52 18.79 -27.06
CA PHE A 254 -4.07 20.18 -26.99
C PHE A 254 -4.48 20.86 -25.69
N LEU A 255 -5.72 20.64 -25.21
CA LEU A 255 -6.19 21.23 -23.95
C LEU A 255 -5.35 20.75 -22.77
N LEU A 256 -5.10 19.46 -22.68
CA LEU A 256 -4.30 18.85 -21.62
C LEU A 256 -2.86 19.39 -21.62
N LEU A 257 -2.19 19.34 -22.78
CA LEU A 257 -0.80 19.81 -22.89
C LEU A 257 -0.65 21.29 -22.59
N ARG A 258 -1.60 22.12 -23.06
CA ARG A 258 -1.66 23.54 -22.74
C ARG A 258 -1.80 23.79 -21.23
N HIS A 259 -2.69 23.04 -20.58
CA HIS A 259 -2.91 23.16 -19.14
C HIS A 259 -1.66 22.73 -18.34
N ILE A 260 -1.09 21.55 -18.63
CA ILE A 260 0.15 21.08 -17.98
C ILE A 260 1.27 22.12 -18.13
N ALA A 261 1.45 22.68 -19.34
CA ALA A 261 2.46 23.71 -19.57
C ALA A 261 2.18 24.99 -18.75
N LYS A 262 0.90 25.40 -18.63
CA LYS A 262 0.48 26.56 -17.82
C LYS A 262 0.80 26.35 -16.34
N ILE A 263 0.47 25.18 -15.81
CA ILE A 263 0.72 24.82 -14.40
C ILE A 263 2.22 24.70 -14.11
N ALA A 264 2.98 24.03 -14.95
CA ALA A 264 4.42 23.90 -14.76
C ALA A 264 5.15 25.25 -14.77
N LYS A 265 4.76 26.14 -15.69
CA LYS A 265 5.27 27.53 -15.73
C LYS A 265 4.88 28.31 -14.46
N PHE A 266 3.64 28.13 -14.00
CA PHE A 266 3.16 28.77 -12.77
C PHE A 266 4.00 28.33 -11.57
N VAL A 267 4.21 27.02 -11.36
CA VAL A 267 5.04 26.51 -10.25
C VAL A 267 6.46 27.11 -10.29
N LYS A 268 7.11 27.10 -11.47
CA LYS A 268 8.45 27.68 -11.64
C LYS A 268 8.48 29.19 -11.33
N ALA A 269 7.45 29.92 -11.70
CA ALA A 269 7.34 31.37 -11.45
C ALA A 269 7.14 31.72 -9.97
N GLN A 270 6.50 30.84 -9.17
CA GLN A 270 6.30 31.08 -7.74
C GLN A 270 7.58 30.93 -6.90
N VAL A 271 8.62 30.31 -7.43
CA VAL A 271 9.91 30.07 -6.75
C VAL A 271 11.10 30.52 -7.61
N PRO A 272 11.15 31.80 -8.05
CA PRO A 272 12.08 32.26 -9.08
C PRO A 272 13.55 32.13 -8.67
N ASN A 273 13.83 32.19 -7.38
CA ASN A 273 15.20 32.07 -6.84
C ASN A 273 15.63 30.61 -6.60
N LYS A 274 14.78 29.64 -6.91
CA LYS A 274 15.07 28.21 -6.74
C LYS A 274 14.93 27.48 -8.07
N LYS A 275 15.90 26.65 -8.37
CA LYS A 275 15.87 25.81 -9.56
C LYS A 275 15.02 24.57 -9.27
N VAL A 276 13.68 24.71 -9.37
CA VAL A 276 12.74 23.61 -9.12
C VAL A 276 12.46 22.84 -10.40
N ASN A 277 12.62 21.53 -10.37
CA ASN A 277 12.20 20.62 -11.43
C ASN A 277 10.76 20.16 -11.15
N VAL A 278 9.90 20.25 -12.15
CA VAL A 278 8.49 19.87 -12.03
C VAL A 278 8.33 18.43 -12.49
N LEU A 279 7.80 17.58 -11.61
CA LEU A 279 7.50 16.18 -11.89
C LEU A 279 6.04 16.02 -12.29
N ILE A 280 5.76 15.03 -13.14
CA ILE A 280 4.40 14.69 -13.59
C ILE A 280 4.28 13.18 -13.77
N TRP A 281 3.14 12.58 -13.45
CA TRP A 281 2.87 11.20 -13.80
C TRP A 281 2.83 11.00 -15.31
N HIS A 282 3.31 9.88 -15.79
CA HIS A 282 3.62 9.66 -17.21
C HIS A 282 2.42 9.25 -18.06
N ASP A 283 1.41 8.62 -17.47
CA ASP A 283 0.34 7.88 -18.15
C ASP A 283 -0.41 8.73 -19.19
N MET A 284 -0.68 9.98 -18.86
CA MET A 284 -1.32 10.92 -19.80
C MET A 284 -0.40 11.41 -20.92
N LEU A 285 0.91 11.10 -20.89
CA LEU A 285 1.88 11.52 -21.89
C LEU A 285 2.26 10.43 -22.89
N VAL A 286 2.08 9.15 -22.53
CA VAL A 286 2.63 8.03 -23.31
C VAL A 286 1.94 7.79 -24.64
N ASN A 287 0.67 8.12 -24.74
CA ASN A 287 -0.11 7.93 -25.97
C ASN A 287 -0.14 9.18 -26.87
N LEU A 288 0.45 10.30 -26.40
CA LEU A 288 0.44 11.55 -27.13
C LEU A 288 1.47 11.55 -28.26
N GLN A 289 1.23 12.39 -29.27
CA GLN A 289 2.19 12.57 -30.34
C GLN A 289 3.42 13.35 -29.84
N ALA A 290 4.62 12.81 -30.04
CA ALA A 290 5.86 13.44 -29.60
C ALA A 290 6.00 14.91 -30.07
N GLN A 291 5.57 15.19 -31.31
CA GLN A 291 5.58 16.54 -31.86
C GLN A 291 4.73 17.53 -31.06
N ASN A 292 3.58 17.10 -30.52
CA ASN A 292 2.71 17.95 -29.71
C ASN A 292 3.33 18.23 -28.34
N VAL A 293 3.94 17.22 -27.72
CA VAL A 293 4.70 17.38 -26.45
C VAL A 293 5.82 18.40 -26.63
N LEU A 294 6.59 18.29 -27.70
CA LEU A 294 7.69 19.20 -28.04
C LEU A 294 7.17 20.63 -28.35
N LYS A 295 6.10 20.75 -29.15
CA LYS A 295 5.48 22.04 -29.51
C LYS A 295 5.00 22.82 -28.29
N HIS A 296 4.47 22.16 -27.26
CA HIS A 296 4.07 22.81 -26.01
C HIS A 296 5.24 23.05 -25.05
N GLY A 297 6.46 22.62 -25.41
CA GLY A 297 7.68 22.83 -24.64
C GLY A 297 7.78 21.99 -23.37
N LEU A 298 6.99 20.91 -23.25
CA LEU A 298 6.93 20.09 -22.04
C LEU A 298 8.25 19.40 -21.75
N SER A 299 9.05 19.06 -22.74
CA SER A 299 10.38 18.47 -22.60
C SER A 299 11.33 19.25 -21.68
N ASN A 300 11.14 20.58 -21.59
CA ASN A 300 11.94 21.49 -20.75
C ASN A 300 11.19 21.95 -19.49
N LEU A 301 9.89 21.67 -19.43
CA LEU A 301 9.05 22.13 -18.34
C LEU A 301 8.85 21.06 -17.27
N VAL A 302 8.75 19.80 -17.65
CA VAL A 302 8.42 18.70 -16.74
C VAL A 302 9.37 17.50 -16.91
N GLU A 303 9.46 16.68 -15.88
CA GLU A 303 10.14 15.39 -15.87
C GLU A 303 9.09 14.29 -15.61
N PRO A 304 8.89 13.32 -16.51
CA PRO A 304 7.91 12.25 -16.33
C PRO A 304 8.35 11.27 -15.25
N VAL A 305 7.38 10.82 -14.46
CA VAL A 305 7.50 9.75 -13.47
C VAL A 305 6.71 8.55 -13.98
N VAL A 306 7.42 7.53 -14.41
CA VAL A 306 6.84 6.29 -14.95
C VAL A 306 6.42 5.41 -13.76
N TRP A 307 5.12 5.21 -13.59
CA TRP A 307 4.60 4.32 -12.56
C TRP A 307 4.14 2.98 -13.13
N ASN A 308 4.49 1.90 -12.45
CA ASN A 308 3.97 0.57 -12.71
C ASN A 308 4.21 -0.33 -11.49
N TYR A 309 3.16 -1.00 -11.02
CA TYR A 309 3.17 -1.78 -9.79
C TYR A 309 3.10 -3.30 -10.00
N MET A 310 3.14 -3.76 -11.27
CA MET A 310 3.12 -5.17 -11.61
C MET A 310 4.42 -5.87 -11.18
N GLU A 311 4.35 -7.16 -10.86
CA GLU A 311 5.52 -7.96 -10.50
C GLU A 311 6.52 -8.10 -11.65
N ASN A 312 6.03 -8.23 -12.87
CA ASN A 312 6.84 -8.30 -14.08
C ASN A 312 6.61 -7.07 -14.96
N LEU A 313 7.61 -6.21 -15.06
CA LEU A 313 7.56 -4.99 -15.86
C LEU A 313 7.95 -5.20 -17.32
N ASP A 314 8.58 -6.31 -17.65
CA ASP A 314 9.06 -6.57 -19.02
C ASP A 314 7.90 -6.68 -20.01
N ASP A 315 6.72 -7.12 -19.53
CA ASP A 315 5.51 -7.24 -20.35
C ASP A 315 4.74 -5.90 -20.47
N GLN A 316 5.09 -4.91 -19.67
CA GLN A 316 4.38 -3.63 -19.56
C GLN A 316 5.20 -2.45 -20.08
N LEU A 317 6.48 -2.41 -19.76
CA LEU A 317 7.41 -1.34 -20.13
C LEU A 317 8.39 -1.83 -21.18
N LEU A 318 7.86 -2.05 -22.39
CA LEU A 318 8.62 -2.56 -23.52
C LEU A 318 9.75 -1.62 -23.94
N PRO A 319 10.82 -2.10 -24.60
CA PRO A 319 11.93 -1.26 -25.05
C PRO A 319 11.51 -0.05 -25.90
N ASP A 320 10.47 -0.19 -26.70
CA ASP A 320 9.92 0.88 -27.55
C ASP A 320 9.27 2.00 -26.70
N PHE A 321 8.66 1.65 -25.57
CA PHE A 321 8.15 2.63 -24.61
C PHE A 321 9.29 3.56 -24.14
N TRP A 322 10.39 2.98 -23.68
CA TRP A 322 11.55 3.73 -23.20
C TRP A 322 12.24 4.54 -24.31
N GLN A 323 12.31 3.98 -25.54
CA GLN A 323 12.84 4.67 -26.69
C GLN A 323 12.00 5.90 -27.05
N ARG A 324 10.68 5.76 -27.04
CA ARG A 324 9.75 6.85 -27.29
C ARG A 324 9.85 7.92 -26.21
N LEU A 325 9.85 7.52 -24.94
CA LEU A 325 9.93 8.47 -23.82
C LEU A 325 11.24 9.26 -23.85
N SER A 326 12.38 8.61 -24.14
CA SER A 326 13.68 9.26 -24.23
C SER A 326 13.83 10.23 -25.41
N SER A 327 13.03 10.05 -26.47
CA SER A 327 12.97 11.01 -27.59
C SER A 327 12.29 12.33 -27.20
N MET A 328 11.46 12.33 -26.16
CA MET A 328 10.72 13.49 -25.69
C MET A 328 11.36 14.16 -24.47
N PHE A 329 11.95 13.38 -23.57
CA PHE A 329 12.42 13.86 -22.26
C PHE A 329 13.86 13.44 -21.98
N SER A 330 14.67 14.39 -21.51
CA SER A 330 16.06 14.13 -21.11
C SER A 330 16.19 13.53 -19.71
N TYR A 331 15.17 13.69 -18.86
CA TYR A 331 15.15 13.25 -17.47
C TYR A 331 13.91 12.42 -17.23
N VAL A 332 14.07 11.35 -16.46
CA VAL A 332 12.98 10.42 -16.14
C VAL A 332 13.10 9.91 -14.71
N TRP A 333 11.96 9.54 -14.13
CA TRP A 333 11.84 8.87 -12.85
C TRP A 333 11.06 7.56 -13.03
N GLY A 334 11.27 6.60 -12.13
CA GLY A 334 10.39 5.46 -11.95
C GLY A 334 9.50 5.65 -10.73
N ALA A 335 8.40 4.89 -10.67
CA ALA A 335 7.59 4.77 -9.47
C ALA A 335 7.11 3.34 -9.29
N SER A 336 7.41 2.78 -8.12
CA SER A 336 6.98 1.50 -7.59
C SER A 336 6.05 1.71 -6.40
N ALA A 337 5.61 0.66 -5.72
CA ALA A 337 4.81 0.78 -4.52
C ALA A 337 5.32 -0.09 -3.38
N TYR A 338 5.11 0.32 -2.11
CA TYR A 338 5.36 -0.50 -0.93
C TYR A 338 4.08 -1.00 -0.25
N LYS A 339 2.96 -0.40 -0.57
CA LYS A 339 1.61 -0.80 -0.15
C LYS A 339 0.59 -0.25 -1.14
N VAL A 340 -0.56 -0.89 -1.16
CA VAL A 340 -1.68 -0.62 -2.05
C VAL A 340 -1.26 -0.23 -3.44
N GLU A 341 -1.60 -0.97 -4.32
CA GLU A 341 -2.53 -0.94 -5.41
C GLU A 341 -2.32 -2.06 -6.39
N PHE A 342 -3.40 -2.75 -6.63
CA PHE A 342 -3.48 -3.65 -7.76
C PHE A 342 -4.76 -3.30 -8.50
N TRP A 343 -4.66 -2.82 -9.72
CA TRP A 343 -5.81 -2.35 -10.50
C TRP A 343 -6.88 -3.41 -10.84
N LYS A 344 -6.71 -4.62 -10.33
CA LYS A 344 -7.75 -5.67 -10.36
C LYS A 344 -8.44 -5.88 -9.02
N VAL A 345 -7.95 -5.28 -7.96
CA VAL A 345 -8.48 -5.52 -6.62
C VAL A 345 -8.61 -4.17 -5.95
N GLN A 346 -9.72 -3.52 -6.22
CA GLN A 346 -10.18 -2.43 -5.37
C GLN A 346 -10.20 -2.97 -3.95
N CYS A 347 -9.69 -2.25 -2.98
CA CYS A 347 -9.50 -2.61 -1.56
C CYS A 347 -10.68 -3.34 -0.85
N ALA A 348 -11.67 -3.81 -1.58
CA ALA A 348 -12.93 -4.33 -1.08
C ALA A 348 -13.13 -5.85 -1.21
N ASP A 349 -12.28 -6.58 -1.94
CA ASP A 349 -12.67 -7.93 -2.37
C ASP A 349 -12.20 -9.09 -1.48
N GLY A 350 -11.67 -8.82 -0.29
CA GLY A 350 -11.35 -9.91 0.62
C GLY A 350 -10.40 -9.55 1.77
N PRO A 351 -10.24 -10.46 2.72
CA PRO A 351 -9.44 -10.25 3.93
C PRO A 351 -7.94 -10.10 3.66
N ASP A 352 -7.45 -10.45 2.49
CA ASP A 352 -6.02 -10.37 2.14
C ASP A 352 -5.56 -8.96 1.78
N GLN A 353 -6.48 -8.00 1.67
CA GLN A 353 -6.23 -6.72 1.00
C GLN A 353 -5.80 -5.60 1.93
N TYR A 354 -5.97 -5.76 3.23
CA TYR A 354 -5.52 -4.76 4.20
C TYR A 354 -4.14 -5.07 4.82
N ALA A 355 -3.49 -6.16 4.37
CA ALA A 355 -2.13 -6.53 4.74
C ALA A 355 -1.20 -6.46 3.51
N SER A 356 -0.13 -5.67 3.59
CA SER A 356 0.79 -5.48 2.47
C SER A 356 1.37 -6.82 1.98
N ASN A 357 1.20 -7.12 0.70
CA ASN A 357 1.82 -8.25 0.05
C ASN A 357 3.30 -7.96 -0.24
N VAL A 358 4.16 -8.21 0.76
CA VAL A 358 5.59 -7.90 0.67
C VAL A 358 6.26 -8.58 -0.52
N GLN A 359 5.87 -9.82 -0.85
CA GLN A 359 6.46 -10.57 -1.96
C GLN A 359 6.12 -9.93 -3.31
N HIS A 360 4.89 -9.49 -3.51
CA HIS A 360 4.47 -8.78 -4.71
C HIS A 360 5.32 -7.52 -4.94
N TYR A 361 5.42 -6.67 -3.91
CA TYR A 361 6.20 -5.43 -4.03
C TYR A 361 7.69 -5.70 -4.18
N LEU A 362 8.21 -6.74 -3.54
CA LEU A 362 9.60 -7.17 -3.74
C LEU A 362 9.88 -7.57 -5.20
N ASN A 363 9.00 -8.37 -5.80
CA ASN A 363 9.12 -8.75 -7.21
C ASN A 363 9.03 -7.53 -8.13
N ASN A 364 8.13 -6.60 -7.86
CA ASN A 364 8.03 -5.33 -8.58
C ASN A 364 9.36 -4.54 -8.52
N HIS A 365 9.98 -4.44 -7.33
CA HIS A 365 11.25 -3.70 -7.18
C HIS A 365 12.42 -4.39 -7.85
N ILE A 366 12.47 -5.73 -7.84
CA ILE A 366 13.47 -6.49 -8.61
C ILE A 366 13.31 -6.21 -10.11
N SER A 367 12.08 -6.19 -10.60
CA SER A 367 11.78 -5.87 -11.99
C SER A 367 12.13 -4.41 -12.34
N TRP A 368 11.87 -3.46 -11.42
CA TRP A 368 12.33 -2.07 -11.57
C TRP A 368 13.84 -1.93 -11.65
N LEU A 369 14.61 -2.68 -10.83
CA LEU A 369 16.09 -2.68 -10.93
C LEU A 369 16.54 -3.10 -12.32
N LYS A 370 15.90 -4.13 -12.89
CA LYS A 370 16.18 -4.60 -14.26
C LYS A 370 15.89 -3.51 -15.28
N GLN A 371 14.69 -2.93 -15.26
CA GLN A 371 14.28 -1.87 -16.18
C GLN A 371 15.20 -0.64 -16.11
N MET A 372 15.54 -0.21 -14.90
CA MET A 372 16.46 0.91 -14.71
C MET A 372 17.86 0.59 -15.26
N ASN A 373 18.37 -0.61 -15.00
CA ASN A 373 19.69 -1.03 -15.49
C ASN A 373 19.74 -1.08 -17.01
N GLU A 374 18.70 -1.55 -17.68
CA GLU A 374 18.64 -1.69 -19.13
C GLU A 374 18.42 -0.35 -19.86
N HIS A 375 17.74 0.60 -19.20
CA HIS A 375 17.23 1.78 -19.91
C HIS A 375 17.75 3.13 -19.40
N HIS A 376 18.45 3.20 -18.26
CA HIS A 376 18.94 4.49 -17.73
C HIS A 376 19.83 5.26 -18.73
N SER A 377 20.62 4.57 -19.53
CA SER A 377 21.55 5.20 -20.51
C SER A 377 20.83 5.87 -21.70
N LYS A 378 19.55 5.61 -21.91
CA LYS A 378 18.75 6.28 -22.94
C LYS A 378 18.44 7.75 -22.61
N PHE A 379 18.57 8.13 -21.35
CA PHE A 379 18.27 9.45 -20.82
C PHE A 379 19.56 10.16 -20.42
N LYS A 380 19.52 11.50 -20.40
CA LYS A 380 20.60 12.27 -19.78
C LYS A 380 20.79 11.88 -18.32
N GLN A 381 19.69 11.60 -17.62
CA GLN A 381 19.69 11.06 -16.27
C GLN A 381 18.38 10.37 -15.95
N PHE A 382 18.47 9.13 -15.47
CA PHE A 382 17.41 8.49 -14.70
C PHE A 382 17.56 9.00 -13.25
N ARG A 383 16.67 9.91 -12.84
CA ARG A 383 16.82 10.72 -11.62
C ARG A 383 16.61 9.94 -10.33
N GLY A 384 15.70 8.99 -10.35
CA GLY A 384 15.33 8.27 -9.14
C GLY A 384 14.11 7.39 -9.29
N ILE A 385 13.70 6.82 -8.18
CA ILE A 385 12.48 6.04 -8.06
C ILE A 385 11.68 6.52 -6.85
N ILE A 386 10.38 6.70 -7.05
CA ILE A 386 9.40 7.02 -6.01
C ILE A 386 8.74 5.71 -5.58
N VAL A 387 8.81 5.39 -4.30
CA VAL A 387 8.17 4.21 -3.72
C VAL A 387 6.85 4.65 -3.12
N THR A 388 5.77 4.47 -3.87
CA THR A 388 4.45 4.96 -3.51
C THR A 388 3.79 4.13 -2.43
N GLY A 389 2.85 4.74 -1.71
CA GLY A 389 2.12 4.07 -0.64
C GLY A 389 0.74 4.70 -0.49
N TRP A 390 -0.16 4.35 -1.40
CA TRP A 390 -1.49 4.91 -1.44
C TRP A 390 -2.31 4.46 -0.23
N GLN A 391 -3.13 5.37 0.31
CA GLN A 391 -4.07 5.06 1.40
C GLN A 391 -5.41 4.60 0.87
N ARG A 392 -5.81 5.16 -0.28
CA ARG A 392 -7.07 4.95 -0.98
C ARG A 392 -6.82 5.00 -2.48
N PHE A 393 -7.69 4.42 -3.26
CA PHE A 393 -7.67 4.55 -4.71
C PHE A 393 -7.89 6.02 -5.13
N ASP A 394 -8.96 6.61 -4.65
CA ASP A 394 -9.30 8.04 -4.81
C ASP A 394 -9.80 8.62 -3.48
N HIS A 395 -10.20 9.89 -3.50
CA HIS A 395 -10.65 10.60 -2.30
C HIS A 395 -11.93 10.00 -1.67
N PHE A 396 -12.77 9.31 -2.44
CA PHE A 396 -14.02 8.69 -1.97
C PHE A 396 -13.92 7.20 -1.70
N ALA A 397 -12.88 6.56 -2.21
CA ALA A 397 -12.67 5.14 -1.99
C ALA A 397 -12.49 4.82 -0.51
N ILE A 398 -12.76 3.58 -0.13
CA ILE A 398 -12.49 3.11 1.23
C ILE A 398 -10.99 3.13 1.52
N ILE A 399 -10.65 3.23 2.80
CA ILE A 399 -9.27 3.09 3.26
C ILE A 399 -8.79 1.67 2.92
N CYS A 400 -7.60 1.58 2.32
CA CYS A 400 -6.99 0.30 2.01
C CYS A 400 -6.01 -0.11 3.12
N GLU A 401 -4.72 0.06 2.89
CA GLU A 401 -3.69 -0.29 3.86
C GLU A 401 -3.22 0.94 4.63
N VAL A 402 -3.19 0.83 5.95
CA VAL A 402 -2.64 1.89 6.81
C VAL A 402 -1.11 1.87 6.79
N ILE A 403 -0.46 3.03 6.94
CA ILE A 403 1.00 3.17 6.82
C ILE A 403 1.79 2.14 7.64
N PRO A 404 1.50 1.87 8.92
CA PRO A 404 2.29 0.91 9.69
C PRO A 404 2.34 -0.50 9.08
N VAL A 405 1.29 -0.91 8.37
CA VAL A 405 1.21 -2.24 7.75
C VAL A 405 2.19 -2.36 6.59
N GLY A 406 2.39 -1.28 5.82
CA GLY A 406 3.30 -1.23 4.70
C GLY A 406 4.77 -1.02 5.05
N LEU A 407 5.12 -0.66 6.30
CA LEU A 407 6.51 -0.27 6.63
C LEU A 407 7.51 -1.41 6.51
N LEU A 408 7.10 -2.64 6.73
CA LEU A 408 7.94 -3.80 6.52
C LEU A 408 8.29 -3.96 5.03
N SER A 409 7.29 -3.89 4.16
CA SER A 409 7.48 -3.87 2.71
C SER A 409 8.38 -2.71 2.27
N ALA A 410 8.14 -1.51 2.78
CA ALA A 410 8.97 -0.34 2.49
C ALA A 410 10.44 -0.56 2.87
N ALA A 411 10.71 -1.16 4.03
CA ALA A 411 12.08 -1.43 4.48
C ALA A 411 12.81 -2.42 3.56
N VAL A 412 12.14 -3.51 3.16
CA VAL A 412 12.68 -4.49 2.21
C VAL A 412 12.97 -3.82 0.86
N ASN A 413 11.99 -3.11 0.33
CA ASN A 413 12.05 -2.52 -1.00
C ASN A 413 13.09 -1.40 -1.10
N MET A 414 13.16 -0.52 -0.11
CA MET A 414 14.21 0.51 -0.04
C MET A 414 15.61 -0.07 0.07
N ALA A 415 15.77 -1.18 0.80
CA ALA A 415 17.05 -1.87 0.90
C ALA A 415 17.46 -2.50 -0.44
N VAL A 416 16.53 -3.12 -1.15
CA VAL A 416 16.76 -3.66 -2.51
C VAL A 416 17.19 -2.55 -3.47
N LEU A 417 16.49 -1.42 -3.49
CA LEU A 417 16.83 -0.27 -4.33
C LEU A 417 18.19 0.36 -3.97
N LYS A 418 18.52 0.40 -2.68
CA LYS A 418 19.79 0.94 -2.19
C LYS A 418 20.99 0.07 -2.57
N ASN A 419 20.80 -1.25 -2.54
CA ASN A 419 21.87 -2.20 -2.81
C ASN A 419 21.96 -2.64 -4.29
N GLY A 420 20.96 -2.30 -5.10
CA GLY A 420 20.87 -2.71 -6.49
C GLY A 420 20.64 -4.22 -6.69
N GLN A 421 20.32 -4.96 -5.64
CA GLN A 421 20.11 -6.40 -5.68
C GLN A 421 19.26 -6.87 -4.50
N TYR A 422 18.69 -8.07 -4.65
CA TYR A 422 18.04 -8.80 -3.58
C TYR A 422 18.90 -10.01 -3.18
N GLY A 423 18.92 -10.37 -1.89
CA GLY A 423 19.63 -11.55 -1.40
C GLY A 423 19.66 -11.64 0.12
N SER A 424 20.25 -12.71 0.64
CA SER A 424 20.31 -13.00 2.09
C SER A 424 20.99 -11.91 2.90
N GLU A 425 21.99 -11.22 2.34
CA GLU A 425 22.67 -10.11 3.01
C GLU A 425 21.75 -8.89 3.16
N VAL A 426 20.99 -8.57 2.11
CA VAL A 426 19.99 -7.48 2.15
C VAL A 426 18.95 -7.80 3.21
N MET A 427 18.41 -9.02 3.24
CA MET A 427 17.41 -9.44 4.24
C MET A 427 17.97 -9.43 5.66
N ARG A 428 19.23 -9.84 5.86
CA ARG A 428 19.91 -9.70 7.15
C ARG A 428 20.02 -8.24 7.60
N SER A 429 20.43 -7.36 6.69
CA SER A 429 20.55 -5.92 6.95
C SER A 429 19.19 -5.29 7.30
N VAL A 430 18.12 -5.68 6.57
CA VAL A 430 16.75 -5.23 6.88
C VAL A 430 16.33 -5.69 8.27
N SER A 431 16.51 -6.97 8.59
CA SER A 431 16.14 -7.56 9.88
C SER A 431 16.87 -6.87 11.04
N GLN A 432 18.15 -6.56 10.86
CA GLN A 432 18.93 -5.78 11.83
C GLN A 432 18.39 -4.35 11.99
N SER A 433 18.08 -3.67 10.86
CA SER A 433 17.51 -2.32 10.87
C SER A 433 16.17 -2.25 11.58
N LEU A 434 15.35 -3.29 11.43
CA LEU A 434 14.05 -3.43 12.09
C LEU A 434 14.16 -4.03 13.49
N LYS A 435 15.38 -4.33 13.96
CA LYS A 435 15.62 -4.99 15.26
C LYS A 435 14.79 -6.26 15.45
N CYS A 436 14.71 -7.07 14.40
CA CYS A 436 13.98 -8.33 14.45
C CYS A 436 14.72 -9.39 15.27
N SER A 437 14.00 -10.27 15.95
CA SER A 437 14.56 -11.37 16.76
C SER A 437 15.25 -12.44 15.91
N SER A 438 14.92 -12.54 14.62
CA SER A 438 15.57 -13.40 13.63
C SER A 438 15.49 -12.79 12.25
N VAL A 439 16.08 -13.46 11.24
CA VAL A 439 16.02 -12.96 9.86
C VAL A 439 14.62 -13.12 9.30
N LEU A 440 14.12 -12.06 8.68
CA LEU A 440 12.87 -12.05 7.93
C LEU A 440 12.94 -13.02 6.75
N TYR A 441 11.86 -13.74 6.53
CA TYR A 441 11.76 -14.68 5.44
C TYR A 441 10.43 -14.52 4.69
N PHE A 442 10.51 -14.45 3.36
CA PHE A 442 9.35 -14.37 2.47
C PHE A 442 9.44 -15.48 1.44
N ASP A 443 8.36 -16.26 1.33
CA ASP A 443 8.22 -17.34 0.35
C ASP A 443 6.86 -17.20 -0.35
N LYS A 444 6.85 -17.44 -1.65
CA LYS A 444 5.63 -17.38 -2.48
C LYS A 444 4.53 -18.35 -2.05
N ASN A 445 4.91 -19.45 -1.41
CA ASN A 445 4.02 -20.59 -1.12
C ASN A 445 3.68 -20.72 0.36
N SER A 446 4.21 -19.84 1.21
CA SER A 446 3.97 -19.87 2.65
C SER A 446 3.65 -18.47 3.18
N SER A 447 2.88 -18.42 4.23
CA SER A 447 2.67 -17.15 4.95
C SER A 447 4.04 -16.59 5.36
N PRO A 448 4.28 -15.28 5.15
CA PRO A 448 5.55 -14.68 5.51
C PRO A 448 5.84 -14.88 7.00
N PHE A 449 7.01 -15.44 7.31
CA PHE A 449 7.46 -15.52 8.69
C PHE A 449 8.02 -14.15 9.09
N ILE A 450 7.29 -13.46 9.93
CA ILE A 450 7.66 -12.15 10.48
C ILE A 450 7.98 -12.34 11.96
N PRO A 451 9.28 -12.37 12.33
CA PRO A 451 9.69 -12.44 13.72
C PRO A 451 9.31 -11.16 14.46
N GLN A 452 9.46 -11.16 15.77
CA GLN A 452 9.32 -9.92 16.53
C GLN A 452 10.31 -8.88 16.02
N CYS A 453 9.78 -7.78 15.49
CA CYS A 453 10.54 -6.63 14.99
C CYS A 453 10.10 -5.35 15.72
N SER A 454 10.91 -4.29 15.62
CA SER A 454 10.62 -3.00 16.23
C SER A 454 10.71 -1.90 15.17
N PHE A 455 9.57 -1.28 14.85
CA PHE A 455 9.46 -0.15 13.95
C PHE A 455 8.27 0.74 14.35
N PRO A 456 8.19 1.99 13.84
CA PRO A 456 7.09 2.88 14.21
C PRO A 456 5.72 2.28 13.86
N GLY A 457 4.84 2.12 14.85
CA GLY A 457 3.50 1.56 14.64
C GLY A 457 3.43 0.05 14.53
N VAL A 458 4.45 -0.69 14.95
CA VAL A 458 4.48 -2.17 14.94
C VAL A 458 3.27 -2.80 15.63
N HIS A 459 2.71 -2.14 16.65
CA HIS A 459 1.49 -2.62 17.32
C HIS A 459 0.27 -2.60 16.40
N VAL A 460 0.14 -1.56 15.57
CA VAL A 460 -0.92 -1.51 14.53
C VAL A 460 -0.71 -2.62 13.51
N PHE A 461 0.53 -2.84 13.08
CA PHE A 461 0.86 -3.95 12.18
C PHE A 461 0.42 -5.29 12.78
N HIS A 462 0.75 -5.60 14.03
CA HIS A 462 0.33 -6.85 14.68
C HIS A 462 -1.18 -6.94 14.88
N ALA A 463 -1.86 -5.82 15.19
CA ALA A 463 -3.31 -5.81 15.29
C ALA A 463 -3.98 -6.17 13.96
N VAL A 464 -3.49 -5.62 12.85
CA VAL A 464 -4.00 -5.93 11.50
C VAL A 464 -3.68 -7.36 11.09
N GLN A 465 -2.48 -7.87 11.38
CA GLN A 465 -2.15 -9.29 11.14
C GLN A 465 -3.08 -10.23 11.92
N THR A 466 -3.33 -9.92 13.20
CA THR A 466 -4.25 -10.72 14.03
C THR A 466 -5.66 -10.66 13.47
N LEU A 467 -6.12 -9.49 13.01
CA LEU A 467 -7.42 -9.36 12.35
C LEU A 467 -7.50 -10.24 11.10
N HIS A 468 -6.50 -10.16 10.23
CA HIS A 468 -6.41 -10.95 9.01
C HIS A 468 -6.49 -12.46 9.29
N SER A 469 -5.62 -12.97 10.15
CA SER A 469 -5.60 -14.40 10.50
C SER A 469 -6.91 -14.85 11.15
N THR A 470 -7.54 -13.99 11.95
CA THR A 470 -8.83 -14.29 12.58
C THR A 470 -9.97 -14.34 11.58
N ILE A 471 -10.04 -13.37 10.66
CA ILE A 471 -11.07 -13.37 9.61
C ILE A 471 -10.91 -14.61 8.72
N ASN A 472 -9.70 -14.93 8.27
CA ASN A 472 -9.45 -16.14 7.48
C ASN A 472 -9.87 -17.41 8.22
N SER A 473 -9.51 -17.50 9.51
CA SER A 473 -9.93 -18.63 10.34
C SER A 473 -11.46 -18.74 10.45
N VAL A 474 -12.16 -17.60 10.59
CA VAL A 474 -13.63 -17.59 10.65
C VAL A 474 -14.25 -17.96 9.30
N GLU A 475 -13.70 -17.43 8.19
CA GLU A 475 -14.17 -17.81 6.85
C GLU A 475 -14.00 -19.32 6.61
N GLU A 476 -12.87 -19.89 6.94
CA GLU A 476 -12.59 -21.31 6.74
C GLU A 476 -13.38 -22.21 7.69
N GLN A 477 -13.33 -21.92 9.01
CA GLN A 477 -13.83 -22.82 10.04
C GLN A 477 -15.31 -22.60 10.38
N VAL A 478 -15.89 -21.46 10.00
CA VAL A 478 -17.30 -21.15 10.29
C VAL A 478 -18.13 -21.02 9.02
N PHE A 479 -17.80 -20.07 8.14
CA PHE A 479 -18.66 -19.80 6.99
C PHE A 479 -18.50 -20.77 5.83
N ASN A 480 -17.29 -21.28 5.61
CA ASN A 480 -16.97 -22.22 4.52
C ASN A 480 -16.84 -23.67 5.01
N ASP A 481 -16.86 -23.92 6.34
CA ASP A 481 -16.79 -25.27 6.88
C ASP A 481 -17.98 -26.10 6.41
N TYR A 482 -17.69 -27.28 5.89
CA TYR A 482 -18.70 -28.16 5.30
C TYR A 482 -19.71 -28.68 6.33
N GLN A 483 -19.24 -28.99 7.55
CA GLN A 483 -20.10 -29.49 8.61
C GLN A 483 -20.99 -28.36 9.17
N VAL A 484 -20.43 -27.18 9.39
CA VAL A 484 -21.17 -26.00 9.84
C VAL A 484 -22.25 -25.64 8.83
N ARG A 485 -21.91 -25.60 7.54
CA ARG A 485 -22.90 -25.37 6.47
C ARG A 485 -24.01 -26.42 6.45
N GLY A 486 -23.65 -27.67 6.67
CA GLY A 486 -24.61 -28.77 6.77
C GLY A 486 -25.51 -28.66 8.00
N TRP A 487 -24.98 -28.22 9.14
CA TRP A 487 -25.77 -28.03 10.36
C TRP A 487 -26.73 -26.84 10.29
N ILE A 488 -26.34 -25.77 9.60
CA ILE A 488 -27.17 -24.58 9.40
C ILE A 488 -28.16 -24.77 8.25
N ALA A 489 -27.91 -25.74 7.38
CA ALA A 489 -28.86 -26.05 6.30
C ALA A 489 -30.24 -26.38 6.88
N ARG A 490 -31.30 -26.07 6.11
CA ARG A 490 -32.71 -26.11 6.53
C ARG A 490 -33.14 -27.43 7.17
N PHE A 491 -32.39 -28.52 7.01
CA PHE A 491 -32.78 -29.85 7.47
C PHE A 491 -32.00 -30.36 8.69
N ASN A 492 -30.97 -29.64 9.13
CA ASN A 492 -30.08 -30.18 10.17
C ASN A 492 -29.48 -29.07 11.03
N GLU A 493 -30.36 -28.37 11.73
CA GLU A 493 -30.04 -27.12 12.40
C GLU A 493 -29.62 -27.35 13.88
N LYS A 494 -28.41 -27.90 14.14
CA LYS A 494 -27.89 -27.97 15.50
C LYS A 494 -26.36 -27.89 15.62
N HIS A 495 -25.96 -27.20 16.68
CA HIS A 495 -24.64 -27.13 17.30
C HIS A 495 -23.58 -26.29 16.59
N LEU A 496 -23.62 -24.97 16.80
CA LEU A 496 -22.51 -24.08 16.54
C LEU A 496 -22.06 -23.37 17.82
N TYR A 497 -20.84 -23.64 18.22
CA TYR A 497 -20.12 -22.75 19.10
C TYR A 497 -19.54 -21.64 18.22
N THR A 498 -20.09 -20.44 18.33
CA THR A 498 -19.65 -19.30 17.54
C THR A 498 -18.28 -18.83 18.01
N GLN A 499 -17.38 -18.60 17.07
CA GLN A 499 -16.10 -17.95 17.33
C GLN A 499 -16.24 -16.40 17.40
N ALA A 500 -17.43 -15.86 17.61
CA ALA A 500 -17.67 -14.43 17.81
C ALA A 500 -16.76 -13.80 18.87
N TRP A 501 -16.40 -14.58 19.88
CA TRP A 501 -15.46 -14.17 20.92
C TRP A 501 -14.08 -13.75 20.37
N TYR A 502 -13.55 -14.43 19.36
CA TYR A 502 -12.26 -14.07 18.77
C TYR A 502 -12.32 -12.71 18.08
N LEU A 503 -13.39 -12.41 17.38
CA LEU A 503 -13.57 -11.13 16.71
C LEU A 503 -13.79 -9.99 17.69
N ASP A 504 -14.48 -10.23 18.80
CA ASP A 504 -14.60 -9.26 19.89
C ASP A 504 -13.24 -8.92 20.50
N GLN A 505 -12.34 -9.90 20.67
CA GLN A 505 -10.97 -9.65 21.13
C GLN A 505 -10.16 -8.83 20.12
N VAL A 506 -10.29 -9.11 18.82
CA VAL A 506 -9.64 -8.34 17.77
C VAL A 506 -10.21 -6.94 17.68
N LEU A 507 -11.53 -6.80 17.76
CA LEU A 507 -12.21 -5.50 17.81
C LEU A 507 -11.75 -4.68 19.02
N TYR A 508 -11.59 -5.32 20.17
CA TYR A 508 -11.03 -4.66 21.37
C TYR A 508 -9.61 -4.19 21.12
N LYS A 509 -8.73 -5.00 20.54
CA LYS A 509 -7.35 -4.61 20.18
C LYS A 509 -7.30 -3.53 19.11
N VAL A 510 -8.14 -3.61 18.09
CA VAL A 510 -8.23 -2.60 17.02
C VAL A 510 -8.84 -1.29 17.52
N LYS A 511 -9.85 -1.35 18.40
CA LYS A 511 -10.43 -0.17 19.08
C LYS A 511 -9.52 0.39 20.17
N SER A 512 -8.74 -0.47 20.85
CA SER A 512 -7.93 -0.02 21.97
C SER A 512 -6.67 0.68 21.49
N ALA A 513 -6.36 1.73 22.17
CA ALA A 513 -5.10 2.50 22.28
C ALA A 513 -4.12 2.51 21.09
N GLU A 514 -3.91 1.41 20.39
CA GLU A 514 -2.80 1.26 19.45
C GLU A 514 -3.04 1.96 18.10
N MET A 515 -4.18 1.74 17.44
CA MET A 515 -4.51 2.51 16.23
C MET A 515 -4.74 3.99 16.56
N GLN A 516 -5.32 4.31 17.73
CA GLN A 516 -5.55 5.68 18.16
C GLN A 516 -4.25 6.44 18.48
N THR A 517 -3.13 5.75 18.72
CA THR A 517 -1.82 6.42 18.85
C THR A 517 -1.27 6.92 17.53
N VAL A 518 -1.68 6.31 16.42
CA VAL A 518 -1.20 6.61 15.06
C VAL A 518 -2.20 7.47 14.31
N PHE A 519 -3.50 7.11 14.35
CA PHE A 519 -4.56 7.71 13.54
C PHE A 519 -5.57 8.50 14.37
N TYR A 520 -6.32 9.34 13.69
CA TYR A 520 -7.49 10.01 14.26
C TYR A 520 -8.67 9.03 14.41
N ASN A 521 -9.63 9.38 15.25
CA ASN A 521 -10.75 8.49 15.57
C ASN A 521 -11.66 8.15 14.39
N ASP A 522 -11.82 9.07 13.44
CA ASP A 522 -12.56 8.86 12.19
C ASP A 522 -11.92 7.79 11.31
N THR A 523 -10.60 7.82 11.14
CA THR A 523 -9.84 6.79 10.42
C THR A 523 -9.99 5.42 11.09
N VAL A 524 -9.92 5.37 12.43
CA VAL A 524 -10.12 4.11 13.17
C VAL A 524 -11.55 3.62 13.03
N ALA A 525 -12.53 4.52 13.10
CA ALA A 525 -13.95 4.17 12.94
C ALA A 525 -14.24 3.62 11.53
N GLU A 526 -13.69 4.24 10.51
CA GLU A 526 -13.82 3.76 9.13
C GLU A 526 -13.19 2.38 8.96
N PHE A 527 -11.95 2.17 9.43
CA PHE A 527 -11.28 0.87 9.36
C PHE A 527 -12.10 -0.23 10.02
N VAL A 528 -12.65 0.02 11.20
CA VAL A 528 -13.53 -0.92 11.90
C VAL A 528 -14.82 -1.16 11.11
N TYR A 529 -15.41 -0.12 10.55
CA TYR A 529 -16.64 -0.23 9.76
C TYR A 529 -16.45 -1.07 8.51
N VAL A 530 -15.35 -0.86 7.79
CA VAL A 530 -15.07 -1.55 6.52
C VAL A 530 -14.61 -2.99 6.74
N TYR A 531 -13.66 -3.21 7.65
CA TYR A 531 -12.95 -4.50 7.73
C TYR A 531 -13.39 -5.41 8.88
N VAL A 532 -14.00 -4.87 9.94
CA VAL A 532 -14.36 -5.66 11.11
C VAL A 532 -15.86 -5.91 11.18
N LYS A 533 -16.68 -4.87 11.03
CA LYS A 533 -18.14 -4.96 11.18
C LYS A 533 -18.82 -5.96 10.24
N PRO A 534 -18.44 -6.12 8.96
CA PRO A 534 -19.13 -7.07 8.08
C PRO A 534 -19.06 -8.50 8.60
N THR A 535 -17.89 -8.94 9.04
CA THR A 535 -17.72 -10.29 9.59
C THR A 535 -18.43 -10.45 10.94
N LEU A 536 -18.36 -9.44 11.81
CA LEU A 536 -19.13 -9.44 13.07
C LEU A 536 -20.62 -9.56 12.82
N LYS A 537 -21.19 -8.79 11.90
CA LYS A 537 -22.60 -8.83 11.56
C LYS A 537 -23.02 -10.22 11.07
N ARG A 538 -22.23 -10.84 10.20
CA ARG A 538 -22.49 -12.22 9.74
C ARG A 538 -22.47 -13.23 10.89
N LEU A 539 -21.55 -13.08 11.84
CA LEU A 539 -21.49 -13.93 13.04
C LEU A 539 -22.67 -13.69 13.98
N GLU A 540 -23.10 -12.44 14.19
CA GLU A 540 -24.28 -12.11 14.98
C GLU A 540 -25.54 -12.69 14.35
N GLU A 541 -25.74 -12.56 13.04
CA GLU A 541 -26.85 -13.15 12.31
C GLU A 541 -26.86 -14.68 12.42
N LEU A 542 -25.68 -15.29 12.31
CA LEU A 542 -25.52 -16.73 12.49
C LEU A 542 -25.86 -17.16 13.92
N SER A 543 -25.36 -16.43 14.94
CA SER A 543 -25.67 -16.70 16.36
C SER A 543 -27.16 -16.62 16.63
N GLN A 544 -27.83 -15.56 16.17
CA GLN A 544 -29.28 -15.41 16.33
C GLN A 544 -30.08 -16.55 15.66
N ARG A 545 -29.58 -17.01 14.50
CA ARG A 545 -30.17 -18.16 13.81
C ARG A 545 -29.99 -19.43 14.63
N ILE A 546 -28.80 -19.67 15.17
CA ILE A 546 -28.52 -20.83 16.02
C ILE A 546 -29.40 -20.81 17.28
N ASP A 547 -29.53 -19.66 17.93
CA ASP A 547 -30.39 -19.54 19.13
C ASP A 547 -31.82 -19.93 18.81
N LYS A 548 -32.42 -19.43 17.69
CA LYS A 548 -33.74 -19.82 17.26
C LYS A 548 -33.85 -21.32 16.97
N LEU A 549 -32.81 -21.93 16.41
CA LEU A 549 -32.80 -23.34 16.06
C LEU A 549 -32.58 -24.22 17.28
N SER A 550 -31.87 -23.75 18.31
CA SER A 550 -31.68 -24.48 19.58
C SER A 550 -32.97 -24.61 20.39
N GLU A 551 -33.96 -23.76 20.14
CA GLU A 551 -35.31 -23.85 20.73
C GLU A 551 -36.14 -24.99 20.13
N LEU A 552 -35.78 -25.47 18.93
CA LEU A 552 -36.45 -26.60 18.28
C LEU A 552 -36.11 -27.90 19.03
N ARG A 553 -37.07 -28.54 19.59
CA ARG A 553 -36.92 -29.81 20.34
C ARG A 553 -37.19 -31.05 19.48
N ILE A 554 -37.73 -30.84 18.27
CA ILE A 554 -38.12 -31.91 17.36
C ILE A 554 -37.39 -31.73 16.03
N PHE A 555 -36.86 -32.84 15.51
CA PHE A 555 -36.13 -32.87 14.23
C PHE A 555 -36.96 -33.56 13.15
N PRO A 556 -36.89 -33.10 11.90
CA PRO A 556 -37.64 -33.73 10.82
C PRO A 556 -37.15 -35.17 10.59
N ARG A 557 -38.10 -36.04 10.28
CA ARG A 557 -37.83 -37.43 9.91
C ARG A 557 -37.29 -37.50 8.48
N ARG A 558 -36.32 -38.37 8.26
CA ARG A 558 -35.83 -38.65 6.90
C ARG A 558 -36.83 -39.54 6.14
N PRO A 559 -36.95 -39.39 4.82
CA PRO A 559 -36.33 -38.37 3.97
C PRO A 559 -36.94 -36.97 4.21
N PHE A 560 -36.09 -35.95 4.11
CA PHE A 560 -36.52 -34.55 4.23
C PHE A 560 -37.27 -34.14 2.94
N ALA A 561 -38.33 -33.35 3.09
CA ALA A 561 -38.92 -32.68 1.94
C ALA A 561 -37.94 -31.63 1.38
N VAL A 562 -37.31 -31.94 0.27
CA VAL A 562 -36.49 -31.01 -0.46
C VAL A 562 -37.45 -30.04 -1.16
N GLN A 563 -37.43 -28.77 -0.75
CA GLN A 563 -38.06 -27.74 -1.57
C GLN A 563 -37.13 -27.47 -2.73
N GLU A 564 -37.65 -27.62 -3.95
CA GLU A 564 -36.98 -27.14 -5.16
C GLU A 564 -36.63 -25.66 -5.00
N PHE A 565 -35.37 -25.31 -5.28
CA PHE A 565 -34.86 -23.94 -5.23
C PHE A 565 -35.33 -23.14 -6.45
#